data_4d9d01473a09a8876f4cf2374f4672b8
#
_entry.id   4d9d01473a09a8876f4cf2374f4672b8
#
_cell.length_a   1.000
_cell.length_b   1.000
_cell.length_c   1.000
_cell.angle_alpha   90.00
_cell.angle_beta   90.00
_cell.angle_gamma   90.00
#
_symmetry.space_group_name_H-M   'P 1'
#
loop_
_entity.id
_entity.type
_entity.pdbx_description
1 polymer ?
#
loop_
_entity_poly.entity_id
_entity_poly.type
_entity_poly.pdbx_seq_one_letter_code
_entity_poly.pdbx_strand_id
1 'polypeptide(L)'
;GSIVCHQETPKKTKFGPLADQDRIFTNLYGRHDWRLKGALQRGDWYKTKEIMDKGVDWILNEIKVSGLRGRGGAGFPTGMKWSFMNKPSDGRPKYLVVNADEGEPGTCKDREIMRNDPHKLIEGCLVAGRAMGARAAYIYIRGEFYNESSNLQVAINEAYAAGLIGRNACGSGYDFDVFVMRGAGAYICGEETALIESIEGKQGKPRLKPPFPADVGVFGCPTTVANVETVAVAPTICRRGGTWFLSFGRERNSGTKLFNISGHVNNPCTVEEEMSVPLKELIERHAGGVRGGWDNLLCVIPGGSSTPLIPRHVCDTVLMDFDALIQAQTGLGTAALIVMDKSTDVIRAIARLIEFYKHESCGQCTPCREGVDWMNNMMWRFVKGDAQSAEIDMIWEISKQIEGHTICALGDGAAWPVQGLIRHFRPLMESRIADFKQKQQARA
;
A
#
# COMPACT_ATOMS: atom_id res chain seq x y z
N GLY A 1 22.06 -45.79 -15.08
CA GLY A 1 21.18 -44.67 -14.82
C GLY A 1 21.47 -44.10 -13.45
N SER A 2 22.16 -42.96 -13.36
CA SER A 2 22.36 -42.25 -12.12
C SER A 2 21.08 -41.51 -11.76
N ILE A 3 20.50 -41.85 -10.60
CA ILE A 3 19.41 -41.11 -9.98
C ILE A 3 20.02 -39.77 -9.53
N VAL A 4 19.66 -38.69 -10.19
CA VAL A 4 19.98 -37.34 -9.73
C VAL A 4 19.07 -37.08 -8.53
N CYS A 5 19.61 -37.20 -7.32
CA CYS A 5 18.96 -36.65 -6.13
C CYS A 5 18.88 -35.15 -6.28
N HIS A 6 17.68 -34.62 -6.50
CA HIS A 6 17.43 -33.20 -6.27
C HIS A 6 17.60 -32.96 -4.78
N GLN A 7 18.77 -32.46 -4.37
CA GLN A 7 18.90 -31.85 -3.06
C GLN A 7 17.96 -30.66 -3.05
N GLU A 8 16.86 -30.77 -2.29
CA GLU A 8 16.05 -29.59 -1.97
C GLU A 8 16.97 -28.58 -1.29
N THR A 9 17.11 -27.42 -1.88
CA THR A 9 17.81 -26.30 -1.24
C THR A 9 17.11 -26.03 0.10
N PRO A 10 17.86 -25.97 1.22
CA PRO A 10 17.23 -25.76 2.52
C PRO A 10 16.40 -24.47 2.48
N LYS A 11 15.13 -24.59 2.89
CA LYS A 11 14.21 -23.44 2.93
C LYS A 11 14.78 -22.38 3.86
N LYS A 12 14.87 -21.15 3.36
CA LYS A 12 15.27 -19.97 4.15
C LYS A 12 14.30 -19.82 5.33
N THR A 13 14.82 -19.71 6.55
CA THR A 13 14.04 -19.64 7.79
C THR A 13 14.19 -18.31 8.50
N LYS A 14 15.22 -17.52 8.18
CA LYS A 14 15.48 -16.21 8.77
C LYS A 14 15.35 -15.12 7.72
N PHE A 15 14.54 -14.10 8.03
CA PHE A 15 14.28 -12.93 7.19
C PHE A 15 14.66 -11.67 7.94
N GLY A 16 15.46 -10.81 7.28
CA GLY A 16 16.06 -9.64 7.93
C GLY A 16 17.18 -9.99 8.91
N PRO A 17 17.90 -8.97 9.41
CA PRO A 17 17.82 -7.58 8.95
C PRO A 17 18.40 -7.40 7.53
N LEU A 18 17.83 -6.46 6.79
CA LEU A 18 18.32 -6.11 5.46
C LEU A 18 19.66 -5.38 5.58
N ALA A 19 20.65 -5.81 4.79
CA ALA A 19 21.93 -5.13 4.72
C ALA A 19 21.79 -3.79 3.98
N ASP A 20 22.57 -2.78 4.37
CA ASP A 20 22.46 -1.45 3.78
C ASP A 20 22.71 -1.44 2.28
N GLN A 21 23.63 -2.27 1.80
CA GLN A 21 23.93 -2.43 0.37
C GLN A 21 22.76 -2.98 -0.45
N ASP A 22 21.82 -3.65 0.20
CA ASP A 22 20.63 -4.25 -0.43
C ASP A 22 19.42 -3.31 -0.41
N ARG A 23 19.50 -2.19 0.29
CA ARG A 23 18.42 -1.21 0.33
C ARG A 23 18.25 -0.54 -1.03
N ILE A 24 17.01 -0.40 -1.45
CA ILE A 24 16.64 0.34 -2.66
C ILE A 24 16.54 1.83 -2.35
N PHE A 25 15.90 2.17 -1.23
CA PHE A 25 15.65 3.55 -0.83
C PHE A 25 16.74 4.04 0.12
N THR A 26 17.70 4.79 -0.41
CA THR A 26 18.89 5.22 0.32
C THR A 26 18.85 6.65 0.86
N ASN A 27 17.75 7.38 0.60
CA ASN A 27 17.52 8.72 1.14
C ASN A 27 16.17 8.87 1.85
N LEU A 28 15.66 7.80 2.41
CA LEU A 28 14.31 7.73 2.99
C LEU A 28 14.06 8.79 4.08
N TYR A 29 15.10 9.17 4.81
CA TYR A 29 15.01 10.17 5.89
C TYR A 29 15.41 11.59 5.47
N GLY A 30 15.69 11.83 4.19
CA GLY A 30 16.04 13.15 3.67
C GLY A 30 17.37 13.71 4.17
N ARG A 31 18.30 12.84 4.53
CA ARG A 31 19.63 13.24 5.06
C ARG A 31 20.58 13.69 3.94
N HIS A 32 20.27 13.40 2.70
CA HIS A 32 21.09 13.69 1.54
C HIS A 32 20.28 14.52 0.53
N ASP A 33 20.98 15.03 -0.47
CA ASP A 33 20.36 15.79 -1.56
C ASP A 33 19.31 14.97 -2.32
N TRP A 34 18.08 15.44 -2.34
CA TRP A 34 16.96 14.80 -3.04
C TRP A 34 16.88 15.16 -4.53
N ARG A 35 17.65 16.17 -4.96
CA ARG A 35 17.65 16.66 -6.33
C ARG A 35 18.49 15.76 -7.24
N LEU A 36 18.56 16.09 -8.53
CA LEU A 36 19.19 15.24 -9.56
C LEU A 36 20.64 14.89 -9.23
N LYS A 37 21.45 15.86 -8.78
CA LYS A 37 22.85 15.62 -8.42
C LYS A 37 22.98 14.52 -7.37
N GLY A 38 22.21 14.62 -6.29
CA GLY A 38 22.20 13.61 -5.24
C GLY A 38 21.66 12.26 -5.72
N ALA A 39 20.61 12.28 -6.54
CA ALA A 39 20.05 11.06 -7.12
C ALA A 39 21.06 10.31 -7.98
N LEU A 40 21.80 11.01 -8.83
CA LEU A 40 22.87 10.43 -9.65
C LEU A 40 23.98 9.81 -8.79
N GLN A 41 24.37 10.46 -7.70
CA GLN A 41 25.34 9.93 -6.75
C GLN A 41 24.89 8.65 -6.06
N ARG A 42 23.56 8.48 -5.85
CA ARG A 42 22.97 7.27 -5.28
C ARG A 42 22.70 6.17 -6.30
N GLY A 43 23.01 6.40 -7.58
CA GLY A 43 22.85 5.40 -8.64
C GLY A 43 21.53 5.43 -9.38
N ASP A 44 20.69 6.42 -9.16
CA ASP A 44 19.51 6.62 -10.01
C ASP A 44 19.96 7.06 -11.41
N TRP A 45 19.20 6.70 -12.43
CA TRP A 45 19.50 6.95 -13.84
C TRP A 45 20.76 6.28 -14.38
N TYR A 46 21.38 5.40 -13.58
CA TYR A 46 22.55 4.66 -14.02
C TYR A 46 22.17 3.60 -15.04
N LYS A 47 22.76 3.69 -16.23
CA LYS A 47 22.51 2.77 -17.35
C LYS A 47 21.03 2.61 -17.73
N THR A 48 20.24 3.62 -17.51
CA THR A 48 18.80 3.60 -17.83
C THR A 48 18.58 3.41 -19.33
N LYS A 49 19.43 4.01 -20.18
CA LYS A 49 19.37 3.77 -21.63
C LYS A 49 19.50 2.29 -21.98
N GLU A 50 20.43 1.57 -21.36
CA GLU A 50 20.61 0.14 -21.60
C GLU A 50 19.36 -0.67 -21.23
N ILE A 51 18.71 -0.31 -20.14
CA ILE A 51 17.43 -0.94 -19.73
C ILE A 51 16.36 -0.69 -20.80
N MET A 52 16.23 0.57 -21.24
CA MET A 52 15.28 0.94 -22.27
C MET A 52 15.52 0.21 -23.60
N ASP A 53 16.79 0.07 -24.00
CA ASP A 53 17.20 -0.58 -25.25
C ASP A 53 16.91 -2.09 -25.23
N LYS A 54 16.91 -2.72 -24.07
CA LYS A 54 16.55 -4.15 -23.95
C LYS A 54 15.08 -4.44 -24.26
N GLY A 55 14.22 -3.45 -24.15
CA GLY A 55 12.86 -3.50 -24.64
C GLY A 55 11.82 -4.10 -23.67
N VAL A 56 10.59 -4.15 -24.16
CA VAL A 56 9.39 -4.51 -23.40
C VAL A 56 9.49 -5.90 -22.79
N ASP A 57 9.79 -6.90 -23.59
CA ASP A 57 9.75 -8.30 -23.14
C ASP A 57 10.81 -8.58 -22.06
N TRP A 58 11.99 -8.00 -22.21
CA TRP A 58 13.03 -8.15 -21.21
C TRP A 58 12.65 -7.50 -19.88
N ILE A 59 12.14 -6.25 -19.88
CA ILE A 59 11.73 -5.55 -18.67
C ILE A 59 10.59 -6.33 -17.98
N LEU A 60 9.58 -6.74 -18.73
CA LEU A 60 8.46 -7.54 -18.20
C LEU A 60 8.95 -8.85 -17.58
N ASN A 61 9.90 -9.53 -18.23
CA ASN A 61 10.47 -10.77 -17.73
C ASN A 61 11.21 -10.57 -16.41
N GLU A 62 12.04 -9.52 -16.29
CA GLU A 62 12.73 -9.20 -15.05
C GLU A 62 11.76 -8.92 -13.89
N ILE A 63 10.70 -8.18 -14.15
CA ILE A 63 9.66 -7.90 -13.15
C ILE A 63 8.89 -9.19 -12.77
N LYS A 64 8.57 -10.05 -13.72
CA LYS A 64 7.94 -11.34 -13.46
C LYS A 64 8.81 -12.26 -12.63
N VAL A 65 10.08 -12.40 -13.01
CA VAL A 65 11.07 -13.23 -12.28
C VAL A 65 11.27 -12.70 -10.85
N SER A 66 11.25 -11.39 -10.65
CA SER A 66 11.40 -10.78 -9.32
C SER A 66 10.31 -11.18 -8.34
N GLY A 67 9.16 -11.63 -8.83
CA GLY A 67 7.99 -11.91 -8.01
C GLY A 67 7.38 -10.67 -7.36
N LEU A 68 7.72 -9.46 -7.85
CA LEU A 68 7.17 -8.22 -7.31
C LEU A 68 5.64 -8.24 -7.32
N ARG A 69 5.05 -8.03 -6.17
CA ARG A 69 3.61 -7.84 -6.01
C ARG A 69 3.31 -6.36 -5.72
N GLY A 70 2.15 -5.89 -6.13
CA GLY A 70 1.74 -4.51 -5.94
C GLY A 70 1.89 -4.06 -4.48
N ARG A 71 2.46 -2.88 -4.27
CA ARG A 71 2.76 -2.30 -2.95
C ARG A 71 1.66 -1.33 -2.46
N GLY A 72 0.60 -1.18 -3.23
CA GLY A 72 -0.54 -0.30 -2.89
C GLY A 72 -1.58 -0.89 -1.94
N GLY A 73 -1.47 -2.18 -1.62
CA GLY A 73 -2.36 -2.88 -0.68
C GLY A 73 -2.93 -4.19 -1.20
N ALA A 74 -3.33 -4.27 -2.46
CA ALA A 74 -3.95 -5.47 -3.03
C ALA A 74 -2.98 -6.63 -3.30
N GLY A 75 -1.70 -6.32 -3.52
CA GLY A 75 -0.66 -7.34 -3.72
C GLY A 75 -0.77 -8.15 -5.02
N PHE A 76 -1.39 -7.63 -6.05
CA PHE A 76 -1.48 -8.31 -7.34
C PHE A 76 -0.09 -8.43 -8.00
N PRO A 77 0.24 -9.55 -8.67
CA PRO A 77 1.53 -9.71 -9.33
C PRO A 77 1.79 -8.64 -10.39
N THR A 78 2.82 -7.84 -10.18
CA THR A 78 3.10 -6.63 -10.98
C THR A 78 3.42 -6.97 -12.44
N GLY A 79 4.28 -7.94 -12.68
CA GLY A 79 4.65 -8.34 -14.04
C GLY A 79 3.46 -8.83 -14.87
N MET A 80 2.54 -9.53 -14.23
CA MET A 80 1.29 -9.95 -14.87
C MET A 80 0.41 -8.74 -15.19
N LYS A 81 0.23 -7.82 -14.24
CA LYS A 81 -0.60 -6.61 -14.44
C LYS A 81 -0.08 -5.78 -15.60
N TRP A 82 1.22 -5.54 -15.65
CA TRP A 82 1.82 -4.76 -16.73
C TRP A 82 1.76 -5.46 -18.08
N SER A 83 1.81 -6.79 -18.11
CA SER A 83 1.71 -7.55 -19.35
C SER A 83 0.34 -7.45 -20.03
N PHE A 84 -0.72 -7.09 -19.31
CA PHE A 84 -2.03 -6.83 -19.91
C PHE A 84 -2.03 -5.66 -20.89
N MET A 85 -1.06 -4.76 -20.79
CA MET A 85 -0.85 -3.66 -21.73
C MET A 85 -0.10 -4.07 -23.00
N ASN A 86 0.48 -5.26 -23.04
CA ASN A 86 1.25 -5.77 -24.20
C ASN A 86 0.30 -6.35 -25.26
N LYS A 87 -0.45 -5.45 -25.88
CA LYS A 87 -1.41 -5.73 -26.95
C LYS A 87 -1.04 -4.94 -28.20
N PRO A 88 -1.39 -5.40 -29.41
CA PRO A 88 -1.24 -4.62 -30.62
C PRO A 88 -1.88 -3.25 -30.49
N SER A 89 -1.22 -2.22 -31.05
CA SER A 89 -1.76 -0.87 -31.04
C SER A 89 -3.01 -0.79 -31.89
N ASP A 90 -4.06 -0.17 -31.33
CA ASP A 90 -5.31 0.16 -32.06
C ASP A 90 -5.39 1.66 -32.41
N GLY A 91 -4.26 2.38 -32.29
CA GLY A 91 -4.15 3.81 -32.58
C GLY A 91 -4.38 4.69 -31.34
N ARG A 92 -4.90 4.18 -30.24
CA ARG A 92 -5.02 4.92 -29.00
C ARG A 92 -3.67 4.96 -28.27
N PRO A 93 -3.28 6.09 -27.66
CA PRO A 93 -2.12 6.11 -26.76
C PRO A 93 -2.37 5.24 -25.53
N LYS A 94 -1.30 4.73 -24.94
CA LYS A 94 -1.36 4.01 -23.66
C LYS A 94 -0.78 4.89 -22.55
N TYR A 95 -1.31 4.77 -21.35
CA TYR A 95 -0.90 5.57 -20.21
C TYR A 95 -0.55 4.74 -19.00
N LEU A 96 0.49 5.18 -18.29
CA LEU A 96 0.74 4.81 -16.91
C LEU A 96 0.10 5.86 -16.00
N VAL A 97 -0.66 5.43 -15.02
CA VAL A 97 -1.13 6.30 -13.94
C VAL A 97 -0.49 5.83 -12.64
N VAL A 98 0.23 6.73 -11.99
CA VAL A 98 0.84 6.44 -10.70
C VAL A 98 -0.12 6.89 -9.60
N ASN A 99 -0.51 5.93 -8.77
CA ASN A 99 -1.33 6.20 -7.60
C ASN A 99 -0.46 6.71 -6.46
N ALA A 100 -0.47 8.01 -6.27
CA ALA A 100 0.19 8.73 -5.19
C ALA A 100 -0.83 9.36 -4.22
N ASP A 101 -2.07 8.89 -4.26
CA ASP A 101 -3.14 9.29 -3.34
C ASP A 101 -3.07 8.44 -2.07
N GLU A 102 -2.05 8.67 -1.27
CA GLU A 102 -1.77 7.93 -0.04
C GLU A 102 -2.66 8.41 1.11
N GLY A 103 -3.89 7.92 1.14
CA GLY A 103 -4.90 8.30 2.13
C GLY A 103 -5.13 7.29 3.25
N GLU A 104 -4.58 6.09 3.18
CA GLU A 104 -4.77 5.03 4.16
C GLU A 104 -4.18 5.42 5.52
N PRO A 105 -4.99 5.53 6.59
CA PRO A 105 -4.47 5.83 7.92
C PRO A 105 -3.37 4.87 8.38
N GLY A 106 -2.27 5.43 8.86
CA GLY A 106 -1.07 4.70 9.25
C GLY A 106 0.02 4.64 8.17
N THR A 107 -0.28 5.03 6.93
CA THR A 107 0.62 4.91 5.78
C THR A 107 1.23 6.26 5.40
N CYS A 108 2.57 6.30 5.23
CA CYS A 108 3.30 7.47 4.77
C CYS A 108 4.56 7.12 3.95
N LYS A 109 4.67 5.91 3.45
CA LYS A 109 5.84 5.44 2.70
C LYS A 109 6.03 6.13 1.35
N ASP A 110 4.94 6.36 0.62
CA ASP A 110 4.97 7.00 -0.68
C ASP A 110 5.31 8.49 -0.56
N ARG A 111 4.84 9.13 0.50
CA ARG A 111 5.21 10.49 0.88
C ARG A 111 6.72 10.62 1.01
N GLU A 112 7.37 9.71 1.71
CA GLU A 112 8.82 9.72 1.91
C GLU A 112 9.58 9.54 0.59
N ILE A 113 9.10 8.69 -0.31
CA ILE A 113 9.69 8.53 -1.64
C ILE A 113 9.58 9.83 -2.44
N MET A 114 8.40 10.41 -2.52
CA MET A 114 8.16 11.61 -3.32
C MET A 114 8.91 12.84 -2.80
N ARG A 115 9.09 12.91 -1.48
CA ARG A 115 9.77 14.03 -0.83
C ARG A 115 11.28 13.92 -0.89
N ASN A 116 11.83 12.73 -0.68
CA ASN A 116 13.25 12.52 -0.44
C ASN A 116 13.98 11.77 -1.56
N ASP A 117 13.23 11.08 -2.42
CA ASP A 117 13.79 10.23 -3.49
C ASP A 117 12.95 10.31 -4.79
N PRO A 118 12.55 11.54 -5.22
CA PRO A 118 11.60 11.69 -6.32
C PRO A 118 12.13 11.18 -7.66
N HIS A 119 13.43 11.27 -7.93
CA HIS A 119 14.01 10.76 -9.17
C HIS A 119 13.88 9.23 -9.31
N LYS A 120 13.87 8.51 -8.21
CA LYS A 120 13.61 7.07 -8.22
C LYS A 120 12.22 6.75 -8.76
N LEU A 121 11.22 7.53 -8.39
CA LEU A 121 9.87 7.43 -8.93
C LEU A 121 9.83 7.83 -10.42
N ILE A 122 10.47 8.92 -10.81
CA ILE A 122 10.45 9.40 -12.20
C ILE A 122 11.14 8.40 -13.12
N GLU A 123 12.30 7.88 -12.74
CA GLU A 123 12.96 6.80 -13.48
C GLU A 123 12.08 5.55 -13.54
N GLY A 124 11.42 5.22 -12.45
CA GLY A 124 10.44 4.13 -12.38
C GLY A 124 9.30 4.32 -13.38
N CYS A 125 8.78 5.53 -13.51
CA CYS A 125 7.76 5.85 -14.51
C CYS A 125 8.24 5.58 -15.93
N LEU A 126 9.47 5.97 -16.26
CA LEU A 126 10.05 5.74 -17.58
C LEU A 126 10.21 4.23 -17.88
N VAL A 127 10.78 3.48 -16.94
CA VAL A 127 11.01 2.03 -17.12
C VAL A 127 9.69 1.27 -17.19
N ALA A 128 8.76 1.54 -16.26
CA ALA A 128 7.44 0.92 -16.28
C ALA A 128 6.64 1.33 -17.51
N GLY A 129 6.71 2.60 -17.88
CA GLY A 129 6.07 3.11 -19.10
C GLY A 129 6.57 2.42 -20.36
N ARG A 130 7.87 2.17 -20.46
CA ARG A 130 8.46 1.40 -21.56
C ARG A 130 7.92 -0.01 -21.61
N ALA A 131 7.86 -0.68 -20.46
CA ALA A 131 7.31 -2.04 -20.35
C ALA A 131 5.85 -2.16 -20.80
N MET A 132 5.08 -1.08 -20.64
CA MET A 132 3.65 -1.01 -21.02
C MET A 132 3.42 -0.42 -22.42
N GLY A 133 4.44 0.14 -23.04
CA GLY A 133 4.28 0.92 -24.27
C GLY A 133 3.57 2.25 -24.03
N ALA A 134 3.68 2.80 -22.84
CA ALA A 134 2.97 4.03 -22.46
C ALA A 134 3.62 5.27 -23.08
N ARG A 135 2.78 6.23 -23.50
CA ARG A 135 3.18 7.54 -24.04
C ARG A 135 3.56 8.51 -22.93
N ALA A 136 2.92 8.40 -21.79
CA ALA A 136 3.12 9.28 -20.65
C ALA A 136 2.72 8.61 -19.34
N ALA A 137 3.21 9.18 -18.23
CA ALA A 137 2.75 8.89 -16.89
C ALA A 137 2.05 10.11 -16.29
N TYR A 138 0.88 9.88 -15.69
CA TYR A 138 0.21 10.83 -14.82
C TYR A 138 0.41 10.39 -13.37
N ILE A 139 1.08 11.21 -12.59
CA ILE A 139 1.25 10.98 -11.15
C ILE A 139 0.13 11.73 -10.43
N TYR A 140 -0.88 10.98 -9.98
CA TYR A 140 -1.99 11.52 -9.21
C TYR A 140 -1.62 11.55 -7.74
N ILE A 141 -1.35 12.74 -7.22
CA ILE A 141 -0.88 12.94 -5.86
C ILE A 141 -1.98 13.50 -4.96
N ARG A 142 -2.05 13.01 -3.74
CA ARG A 142 -2.94 13.49 -2.70
C ARG A 142 -2.85 15.02 -2.54
N GLY A 143 -4.00 15.69 -2.47
CA GLY A 143 -4.05 17.17 -2.43
C GLY A 143 -3.33 17.79 -1.24
N GLU A 144 -3.30 17.10 -0.10
CA GLU A 144 -2.58 17.54 1.10
C GLU A 144 -1.06 17.48 0.97
N PHE A 145 -0.52 16.74 0.01
CA PHE A 145 0.91 16.62 -0.23
C PHE A 145 1.44 17.76 -1.10
N TYR A 146 1.25 19.00 -0.64
CA TYR A 146 1.68 20.18 -1.38
C TYR A 146 3.19 20.27 -1.56
N ASN A 147 3.95 20.09 -0.48
CA ASN A 147 5.41 20.14 -0.51
C ASN A 147 6.00 19.00 -1.34
N GLU A 148 5.45 17.80 -1.17
CA GLU A 148 5.85 16.61 -1.91
C GLU A 148 5.58 16.76 -3.41
N SER A 149 4.45 17.34 -3.77
CA SER A 149 4.10 17.68 -5.13
C SER A 149 5.07 18.71 -5.73
N SER A 150 5.44 19.72 -4.97
CA SER A 150 6.40 20.75 -5.39
C SER A 150 7.79 20.17 -5.62
N ASN A 151 8.28 19.35 -4.70
CA ASN A 151 9.57 18.67 -4.86
C ASN A 151 9.58 17.73 -6.07
N LEU A 152 8.51 16.99 -6.25
CA LEU A 152 8.35 16.10 -7.39
C LEU A 152 8.36 16.87 -8.71
N GLN A 153 7.67 18.02 -8.78
CA GLN A 153 7.68 18.87 -9.98
C GLN A 153 9.07 19.44 -10.29
N VAL A 154 9.82 19.84 -9.26
CA VAL A 154 11.22 20.29 -9.44
C VAL A 154 12.06 19.15 -10.02
N ALA A 155 11.95 17.95 -9.49
CA ALA A 155 12.67 16.78 -9.98
C ALA A 155 12.28 16.41 -11.43
N ILE A 156 11.01 16.52 -11.78
CA ILE A 156 10.53 16.30 -13.15
C ILE A 156 11.15 17.35 -14.10
N ASN A 157 11.18 18.61 -13.72
CA ASN A 157 11.79 19.66 -14.52
C ASN A 157 13.29 19.40 -14.72
N GLU A 158 13.99 18.96 -13.69
CA GLU A 158 15.40 18.55 -13.79
C GLU A 158 15.58 17.39 -14.77
N ALA A 159 14.70 16.39 -14.71
CA ALA A 159 14.76 15.24 -15.61
C ALA A 159 14.54 15.62 -17.08
N TYR A 160 13.60 16.53 -17.36
CA TYR A 160 13.41 17.09 -18.70
C TYR A 160 14.65 17.85 -19.17
N ALA A 161 15.18 18.74 -18.34
CA ALA A 161 16.36 19.55 -18.68
C ALA A 161 17.60 18.70 -18.98
N ALA A 162 17.74 17.57 -18.28
CA ALA A 162 18.85 16.64 -18.47
C ALA A 162 18.63 15.63 -19.61
N GLY A 163 17.50 15.68 -20.32
CA GLY A 163 17.17 14.74 -21.38
C GLY A 163 16.85 13.31 -20.93
N LEU A 164 16.49 13.15 -19.66
CA LEU A 164 16.18 11.84 -19.07
C LEU A 164 14.77 11.39 -19.40
N ILE A 165 13.85 12.32 -19.56
CA ILE A 165 12.47 12.13 -20.00
C ILE A 165 12.15 13.13 -21.13
N GLY A 166 10.98 13.04 -21.74
CA GLY A 166 10.58 13.84 -22.88
C GLY A 166 10.93 13.15 -24.20
N ARG A 167 11.33 13.93 -25.19
CA ARG A 167 11.78 13.37 -26.48
C ARG A 167 13.08 12.62 -26.30
N ASN A 168 13.16 11.43 -26.96
CA ASN A 168 14.36 10.61 -26.93
C ASN A 168 14.89 10.42 -25.51
N ALA A 169 14.04 9.95 -24.61
CA ALA A 169 14.34 9.82 -23.19
C ALA A 169 15.61 8.99 -22.97
N CYS A 170 16.56 9.52 -22.21
CA CYS A 170 17.87 8.91 -21.96
C CYS A 170 18.64 8.54 -23.23
N GLY A 171 18.33 9.11 -24.39
CA GLY A 171 18.94 8.75 -25.68
C GLY A 171 18.47 7.41 -26.25
N SER A 172 17.36 6.87 -25.76
CA SER A 172 16.81 5.56 -26.15
C SER A 172 15.97 5.57 -27.43
N GLY A 173 15.63 6.74 -27.96
CA GLY A 173 14.66 6.89 -29.03
C GLY A 173 13.19 6.77 -28.60
N TYR A 174 12.93 6.54 -27.32
CA TYR A 174 11.58 6.45 -26.77
C TYR A 174 11.13 7.81 -26.20
N ASP A 175 9.97 8.29 -26.65
CA ASP A 175 9.39 9.54 -26.16
C ASP A 175 8.46 9.25 -25.00
N PHE A 176 8.67 9.97 -23.89
CA PHE A 176 7.89 9.73 -22.68
C PHE A 176 7.75 11.00 -21.82
N ASP A 177 6.53 11.36 -21.50
CA ASP A 177 6.24 12.51 -20.66
C ASP A 177 5.78 12.10 -19.26
N VAL A 178 6.06 12.95 -18.28
CA VAL A 178 5.62 12.78 -16.89
C VAL A 178 4.91 14.03 -16.41
N PHE A 179 3.68 13.86 -15.95
CA PHE A 179 2.83 14.93 -15.45
C PHE A 179 2.41 14.67 -14.01
N VAL A 180 2.34 15.72 -13.21
CA VAL A 180 1.76 15.68 -11.86
C VAL A 180 0.35 16.26 -11.91
N MET A 181 -0.59 15.53 -11.31
CA MET A 181 -1.94 16.01 -11.08
C MET A 181 -2.27 15.88 -9.59
N ARG A 182 -2.72 17.00 -9.00
CA ARG A 182 -3.09 17.00 -7.58
C ARG A 182 -4.56 16.67 -7.40
N GLY A 183 -4.82 15.74 -6.45
CA GLY A 183 -6.15 15.49 -5.94
C GLY A 183 -6.64 16.59 -5.00
N ALA A 184 -7.79 16.40 -4.41
CA ALA A 184 -8.45 17.38 -3.53
C ALA A 184 -8.84 16.78 -2.15
N GLY A 185 -8.13 15.75 -1.69
CA GLY A 185 -8.27 15.21 -0.33
C GLY A 185 -9.25 14.06 -0.16
N ALA A 186 -9.80 13.49 -1.23
CA ALA A 186 -10.71 12.36 -1.14
C ALA A 186 -9.96 11.03 -1.10
N TYR A 187 -10.09 10.28 -0.02
CA TYR A 187 -9.52 8.93 0.14
C TYR A 187 -9.94 7.97 -0.98
N ILE A 188 -11.21 8.05 -1.40
CA ILE A 188 -11.73 7.17 -2.46
C ILE A 188 -11.01 7.35 -3.80
N CYS A 189 -10.39 8.52 -4.05
CA CYS A 189 -9.62 8.74 -5.26
C CYS A 189 -8.29 7.94 -5.31
N GLY A 190 -7.95 7.23 -4.23
CA GLY A 190 -6.94 6.18 -4.23
C GLY A 190 -7.43 4.83 -4.80
N GLU A 191 -8.73 4.64 -5.01
CA GLU A 191 -9.24 3.51 -5.75
C GLU A 191 -8.95 3.70 -7.24
N GLU A 192 -8.53 2.63 -7.92
CA GLU A 192 -8.00 2.65 -9.28
C GLU A 192 -8.89 3.41 -10.27
N THR A 193 -10.18 3.11 -10.28
CA THR A 193 -11.12 3.70 -11.27
C THR A 193 -11.68 5.03 -10.81
N ALA A 194 -11.82 5.27 -9.53
CA ALA A 194 -12.17 6.60 -8.99
C ALA A 194 -11.06 7.61 -9.25
N LEU A 195 -9.80 7.20 -9.17
CA LEU A 195 -8.64 8.00 -9.53
C LEU A 195 -8.72 8.41 -11.01
N ILE A 196 -9.02 7.46 -11.91
CA ILE A 196 -9.21 7.72 -13.34
C ILE A 196 -10.34 8.73 -13.56
N GLU A 197 -11.49 8.56 -12.92
CA GLU A 197 -12.61 9.51 -13.00
C GLU A 197 -12.18 10.92 -12.56
N SER A 198 -11.40 11.01 -11.49
CA SER A 198 -10.89 12.30 -11.00
C SER A 198 -9.92 12.98 -11.98
N ILE A 199 -9.01 12.23 -12.61
CA ILE A 199 -8.13 12.76 -13.65
C ILE A 199 -8.95 13.33 -14.82
N GLU A 200 -10.04 12.68 -15.18
CA GLU A 200 -10.94 13.12 -16.26
C GLU A 200 -11.80 14.33 -15.89
N GLY A 201 -11.68 14.85 -14.67
CA GLY A 201 -12.43 16.01 -14.18
C GLY A 201 -13.83 15.70 -13.69
N LYS A 202 -14.13 14.43 -13.45
CA LYS A 202 -15.41 13.97 -12.90
C LYS A 202 -15.34 13.76 -11.40
N GLN A 203 -16.47 13.43 -10.78
CA GLN A 203 -16.50 12.97 -9.39
C GLN A 203 -15.70 11.66 -9.25
N GLY A 204 -14.92 11.54 -8.18
CA GLY A 204 -14.14 10.35 -7.87
C GLY A 204 -15.01 9.19 -7.41
N LYS A 205 -15.75 8.62 -8.33
CA LYS A 205 -16.61 7.45 -8.09
C LYS A 205 -16.09 6.25 -8.88
N PRO A 206 -15.88 5.08 -8.24
CA PRO A 206 -15.43 3.88 -8.92
C PRO A 206 -16.30 3.48 -10.10
N ARG A 207 -15.66 2.90 -11.13
CA ARG A 207 -16.31 2.29 -12.29
C ARG A 207 -16.58 0.81 -12.04
N LEU A 208 -17.58 0.28 -12.74
CA LEU A 208 -17.80 -1.16 -12.85
C LEU A 208 -16.68 -1.81 -13.67
N LYS A 209 -16.29 -3.01 -13.30
CA LYS A 209 -15.36 -3.87 -14.03
C LYS A 209 -16.07 -5.17 -14.42
N PRO A 210 -16.02 -5.69 -15.65
CA PRO A 210 -15.41 -5.07 -16.84
C PRO A 210 -16.16 -3.84 -17.36
N PRO A 211 -15.52 -2.93 -18.15
CA PRO A 211 -14.16 -3.05 -18.70
C PRO A 211 -13.08 -2.73 -17.67
N PHE A 212 -11.92 -3.40 -17.79
CA PHE A 212 -10.76 -3.11 -16.98
C PHE A 212 -9.98 -1.92 -17.54
N PRO A 213 -9.21 -1.17 -16.71
CA PRO A 213 -8.42 -0.02 -17.17
C PRO A 213 -7.42 -0.34 -18.29
N ALA A 214 -6.90 -1.58 -18.34
CA ALA A 214 -6.02 -2.03 -19.43
C ALA A 214 -6.69 -2.00 -20.80
N ASP A 215 -8.02 -2.07 -20.84
CA ASP A 215 -8.81 -1.98 -22.07
C ASP A 215 -9.38 -0.57 -22.27
N VAL A 216 -9.98 -0.01 -21.23
CA VAL A 216 -10.61 1.32 -21.23
C VAL A 216 -10.32 2.01 -19.90
N GLY A 217 -9.27 2.82 -19.89
CA GLY A 217 -8.82 3.57 -18.73
C GLY A 217 -9.01 5.07 -18.88
N VAL A 218 -7.97 5.83 -18.52
CA VAL A 218 -8.02 7.29 -18.56
C VAL A 218 -8.22 7.79 -19.99
N PHE A 219 -9.15 8.72 -20.16
CA PHE A 219 -9.55 9.27 -21.47
C PHE A 219 -9.97 8.21 -22.49
N GLY A 220 -10.50 7.09 -22.04
CA GLY A 220 -10.88 5.96 -22.89
C GLY A 220 -9.72 5.15 -23.44
N CYS A 221 -8.49 5.39 -22.96
CA CYS A 221 -7.26 4.77 -23.45
C CYS A 221 -6.80 3.62 -22.55
N PRO A 222 -6.06 2.62 -23.09
CA PRO A 222 -5.47 1.58 -22.26
C PRO A 222 -4.57 2.17 -21.18
N THR A 223 -4.81 1.78 -19.93
CA THR A 223 -4.17 2.38 -18.76
C THR A 223 -3.81 1.31 -17.73
N THR A 224 -2.64 1.43 -17.13
CA THR A 224 -2.31 0.71 -15.90
C THR A 224 -2.14 1.71 -14.77
N VAL A 225 -2.82 1.45 -13.65
CA VAL A 225 -2.66 2.21 -12.40
C VAL A 225 -1.73 1.41 -11.49
N ALA A 226 -0.65 2.03 -11.03
CA ALA A 226 0.36 1.41 -10.17
C ALA A 226 0.74 2.33 -9.02
N ASN A 227 1.00 1.74 -7.84
CA ASN A 227 1.42 2.49 -6.65
C ASN A 227 2.83 3.07 -6.80
N VAL A 228 3.13 4.14 -6.09
CA VAL A 228 4.43 4.82 -6.07
C VAL A 228 5.58 3.87 -5.74
N GLU A 229 5.48 3.11 -4.66
CA GLU A 229 6.55 2.17 -4.24
C GLU A 229 6.79 1.08 -5.30
N THR A 230 5.72 0.54 -5.88
CA THR A 230 5.81 -0.47 -6.94
C THR A 230 6.57 0.03 -8.15
N VAL A 231 6.27 1.24 -8.60
CA VAL A 231 6.93 1.86 -9.75
C VAL A 231 8.38 2.22 -9.42
N ALA A 232 8.63 2.77 -8.24
CA ALA A 232 9.95 3.25 -7.84
C ALA A 232 11.00 2.14 -7.71
N VAL A 233 10.61 0.90 -7.41
CA VAL A 233 11.56 -0.22 -7.29
C VAL A 233 11.93 -0.86 -8.63
N ALA A 234 11.17 -0.62 -9.68
CA ALA A 234 11.37 -1.27 -10.99
C ALA A 234 12.75 -1.04 -11.61
N PRO A 235 13.32 0.18 -11.64
CA PRO A 235 14.67 0.38 -12.21
C PRO A 235 15.75 -0.40 -11.48
N THR A 236 15.70 -0.46 -10.16
CA THR A 236 16.67 -1.22 -9.35
C THR A 236 16.55 -2.72 -9.60
N ILE A 237 15.34 -3.24 -9.74
CA ILE A 237 15.12 -4.64 -10.11
C ILE A 237 15.74 -4.93 -11.48
N CYS A 238 15.56 -4.05 -12.46
CA CYS A 238 16.17 -4.21 -13.78
C CYS A 238 17.70 -4.11 -13.75
N ARG A 239 18.27 -3.23 -12.92
CA ARG A 239 19.72 -3.09 -12.78
C ARG A 239 20.40 -4.25 -12.06
N ARG A 240 19.80 -4.73 -10.98
CA ARG A 240 20.37 -5.79 -10.14
C ARG A 240 19.89 -7.19 -10.52
N GLY A 241 18.81 -7.27 -11.30
CA GLY A 241 18.18 -8.51 -11.76
C GLY A 241 16.98 -8.94 -10.94
N GLY A 242 15.99 -9.53 -11.62
CA GLY A 242 14.81 -10.07 -10.97
C GLY A 242 15.13 -11.17 -9.96
N THR A 243 16.13 -12.00 -10.24
CA THR A 243 16.59 -13.06 -9.32
C THR A 243 17.18 -12.52 -8.03
N TRP A 244 17.86 -11.36 -8.09
CA TRP A 244 18.35 -10.68 -6.88
C TRP A 244 17.17 -10.29 -5.96
N PHE A 245 16.15 -9.66 -6.50
CA PHE A 245 14.97 -9.27 -5.72
C PHE A 245 14.21 -10.50 -5.19
N LEU A 246 14.11 -11.55 -5.99
CA LEU A 246 13.48 -12.81 -5.61
C LEU A 246 14.20 -13.51 -4.44
N SER A 247 15.50 -13.26 -4.27
CA SER A 247 16.29 -13.87 -3.17
C SER A 247 15.89 -13.40 -1.77
N PHE A 248 15.17 -12.28 -1.67
CA PHE A 248 14.64 -11.76 -0.42
C PHE A 248 13.21 -12.28 -0.20
N GLY A 249 12.87 -12.49 1.08
CA GLY A 249 11.57 -13.00 1.45
C GLY A 249 11.42 -14.51 1.17
N ARG A 250 10.18 -14.95 1.10
CA ARG A 250 9.85 -16.36 0.83
C ARG A 250 8.99 -16.48 -0.42
N GLU A 251 8.73 -17.70 -0.84
CA GLU A 251 7.94 -17.98 -2.03
C GLU A 251 6.63 -17.16 -2.07
N ARG A 252 6.34 -16.53 -3.19
CA ARG A 252 5.23 -15.61 -3.44
C ARG A 252 5.22 -14.34 -2.59
N ASN A 253 6.22 -14.13 -1.75
CA ASN A 253 6.36 -12.98 -0.86
C ASN A 253 7.80 -12.47 -0.93
N SER A 254 8.23 -12.09 -2.13
CA SER A 254 9.64 -11.75 -2.38
C SER A 254 9.92 -10.25 -2.26
N GLY A 255 11.20 -9.97 -2.14
CA GLY A 255 11.76 -8.64 -2.24
C GLY A 255 11.87 -7.90 -0.92
N THR A 256 12.12 -6.60 -1.06
CA THR A 256 12.11 -5.66 0.04
C THR A 256 10.79 -4.91 0.10
N LYS A 257 10.48 -4.31 1.24
CA LYS A 257 9.23 -3.59 1.48
C LYS A 257 9.47 -2.41 2.40
N LEU A 258 8.81 -1.30 2.12
CA LEU A 258 8.73 -0.18 3.06
C LEU A 258 7.66 -0.45 4.11
N PHE A 259 8.05 -0.37 5.36
CA PHE A 259 7.15 -0.53 6.51
C PHE A 259 7.02 0.81 7.24
N ASN A 260 5.78 1.20 7.55
CA ASN A 260 5.50 2.28 8.48
C ASN A 260 5.21 1.68 9.85
N ILE A 261 5.81 2.22 10.89
CA ILE A 261 5.60 1.77 12.27
C ILE A 261 5.21 2.98 13.10
N SER A 262 3.98 2.99 13.59
CA SER A 262 3.43 4.09 14.37
C SER A 262 2.61 3.61 15.56
N GLY A 263 2.00 4.54 16.29
CA GLY A 263 1.26 4.25 17.50
C GLY A 263 2.16 4.22 18.73
N HIS A 264 1.93 3.26 19.63
CA HIS A 264 2.59 3.20 20.92
C HIS A 264 3.95 2.49 20.87
N VAL A 265 4.84 3.02 20.07
CA VAL A 265 6.25 2.62 19.96
C VAL A 265 7.16 3.75 20.43
N ASN A 266 8.41 3.41 20.79
CA ASN A 266 9.35 4.40 21.29
C ASN A 266 9.86 5.35 20.19
N ASN A 267 10.07 4.84 18.96
CA ASN A 267 10.57 5.63 17.83
C ASN A 267 9.74 5.32 16.57
N PRO A 268 8.63 6.01 16.32
CA PRO A 268 7.89 5.85 15.07
C PRO A 268 8.77 6.10 13.85
N CYS A 269 8.68 5.26 12.83
CA CYS A 269 9.58 5.35 11.67
C CYS A 269 8.97 4.70 10.42
N THR A 270 9.59 5.04 9.28
CA THR A 270 9.44 4.32 8.03
C THR A 270 10.77 3.66 7.71
N VAL A 271 10.77 2.36 7.44
CA VAL A 271 11.98 1.58 7.22
C VAL A 271 11.81 0.61 6.07
N GLU A 272 12.87 0.42 5.30
CA GLU A 272 12.94 -0.66 4.31
C GLU A 272 13.53 -1.91 4.96
N GLU A 273 12.80 -3.00 4.86
CA GLU A 273 13.19 -4.30 5.37
C GLU A 273 12.87 -5.42 4.37
N GLU A 274 13.44 -6.58 4.62
CA GLU A 274 13.13 -7.79 3.87
C GLU A 274 11.68 -8.20 4.09
N MET A 275 10.98 -8.56 3.03
CA MET A 275 9.65 -9.17 3.13
C MET A 275 9.73 -10.44 3.98
N SER A 276 8.69 -10.76 4.72
CA SER A 276 8.60 -11.88 5.65
C SER A 276 9.36 -11.70 6.98
N VAL A 277 9.92 -10.52 7.23
CA VAL A 277 10.50 -10.20 8.54
C VAL A 277 9.48 -10.43 9.65
N PRO A 278 9.84 -11.01 10.80
CA PRO A 278 8.92 -11.12 11.93
C PRO A 278 8.41 -9.77 12.40
N LEU A 279 7.10 -9.67 12.65
CA LEU A 279 6.49 -8.42 13.12
C LEU A 279 7.14 -7.90 14.40
N LYS A 280 7.38 -8.79 15.35
CA LYS A 280 8.03 -8.45 16.63
C LYS A 280 9.43 -7.86 16.41
N GLU A 281 10.23 -8.49 15.55
CA GLU A 281 11.59 -8.02 15.24
C GLU A 281 11.56 -6.65 14.58
N LEU A 282 10.61 -6.42 13.67
CA LEU A 282 10.44 -5.14 12.99
C LEU A 282 10.16 -4.00 13.97
N ILE A 283 9.29 -4.21 14.94
CA ILE A 283 8.95 -3.24 15.99
C ILE A 283 10.13 -3.03 16.94
N GLU A 284 10.75 -4.09 17.42
CA GLU A 284 11.83 -3.98 18.41
C GLU A 284 13.11 -3.41 17.82
N ARG A 285 13.50 -3.85 16.64
CA ARG A 285 14.75 -3.40 16.00
C ARG A 285 14.67 -1.96 15.51
N HIS A 286 13.58 -1.59 14.82
CA HIS A 286 13.51 -0.30 14.11
C HIS A 286 12.76 0.77 14.88
N ALA A 287 11.72 0.40 15.61
CA ALA A 287 10.88 1.34 16.35
C ALA A 287 11.22 1.43 17.84
N GLY A 288 12.32 0.81 18.28
CA GLY A 288 12.75 0.83 19.67
C GLY A 288 11.85 0.08 20.62
N GLY A 289 10.98 -0.79 20.11
CA GLY A 289 10.02 -1.57 20.89
C GLY A 289 8.73 -0.83 21.22
N VAL A 290 7.81 -1.57 21.84
CA VAL A 290 6.55 -1.05 22.36
C VAL A 290 6.81 -0.20 23.60
N ARG A 291 6.07 0.87 23.79
CA ARG A 291 6.11 1.65 25.03
C ARG A 291 5.87 0.75 26.25
N GLY A 292 6.76 0.81 27.23
CA GLY A 292 6.69 -0.03 28.42
C GLY A 292 7.07 -1.50 28.20
N GLY A 293 7.58 -1.84 27.03
CA GLY A 293 8.04 -3.18 26.68
C GLY A 293 6.97 -4.02 25.97
N TRP A 294 7.39 -5.17 25.44
CA TRP A 294 6.54 -6.05 24.68
C TRP A 294 5.33 -6.58 25.47
N ASP A 295 5.50 -6.80 26.76
CA ASP A 295 4.42 -7.26 27.64
C ASP A 295 3.28 -6.24 27.79
N ASN A 296 3.54 -4.99 27.47
CA ASN A 296 2.53 -3.93 27.45
C ASN A 296 1.75 -3.85 26.12
N LEU A 297 2.06 -4.68 25.14
CA LEU A 297 1.35 -4.72 23.87
C LEU A 297 -0.07 -5.26 24.04
N LEU A 298 -1.07 -4.56 23.49
CA LEU A 298 -2.45 -5.04 23.40
C LEU A 298 -2.69 -5.71 22.05
N CYS A 299 -2.50 -4.98 20.97
CA CYS A 299 -2.75 -5.45 19.61
C CYS A 299 -2.03 -4.56 18.58
N VAL A 300 -1.98 -5.03 17.33
CA VAL A 300 -1.41 -4.30 16.20
C VAL A 300 -2.38 -4.36 15.02
N ILE A 301 -2.54 -3.25 14.32
CA ILE A 301 -3.08 -3.22 12.96
C ILE A 301 -1.86 -3.31 12.03
N PRO A 302 -1.69 -4.39 11.24
CA PRO A 302 -0.41 -4.61 10.55
C PRO A 302 -0.27 -3.93 9.19
N GLY A 303 -1.38 -3.60 8.53
CA GLY A 303 -1.37 -3.19 7.12
C GLY A 303 -2.14 -1.92 6.79
N GLY A 304 -2.25 -1.00 7.74
CA GLY A 304 -3.10 0.18 7.61
C GLY A 304 -4.51 -0.07 8.15
N SER A 305 -5.29 0.99 8.25
CA SER A 305 -6.59 0.97 8.94
C SER A 305 -7.60 -0.03 8.40
N SER A 306 -7.48 -0.42 7.12
CA SER A 306 -8.40 -1.37 6.47
C SER A 306 -8.13 -2.83 6.81
N THR A 307 -7.02 -3.15 7.48
CA THR A 307 -6.71 -4.52 7.89
C THR A 307 -7.15 -4.80 9.31
N PRO A 308 -7.69 -6.01 9.59
CA PRO A 308 -8.09 -6.40 10.94
C PRO A 308 -6.93 -6.35 11.93
N LEU A 309 -7.19 -5.89 13.15
CA LEU A 309 -6.20 -5.95 14.23
C LEU A 309 -5.90 -7.41 14.61
N ILE A 310 -4.70 -7.64 15.10
CA ILE A 310 -4.25 -8.92 15.65
C ILE A 310 -3.76 -8.75 17.07
N PRO A 311 -4.11 -9.66 17.99
CA PRO A 311 -3.73 -9.57 19.40
C PRO A 311 -2.26 -9.97 19.60
N ARG A 312 -1.72 -9.66 20.78
CA ARG A 312 -0.32 -9.89 21.13
C ARG A 312 0.15 -11.31 20.83
N HIS A 313 -0.61 -12.34 21.21
CA HIS A 313 -0.17 -13.71 21.00
C HIS A 313 0.05 -14.09 19.53
N VAL A 314 -0.68 -13.46 18.61
CA VAL A 314 -0.44 -13.59 17.17
C VAL A 314 0.80 -12.78 16.75
N CYS A 315 0.98 -11.59 17.32
CA CYS A 315 2.13 -10.73 17.03
C CYS A 315 3.47 -11.35 17.45
N ASP A 316 3.47 -12.27 18.42
CA ASP A 316 4.68 -12.91 18.92
C ASP A 316 5.46 -13.65 17.83
N THR A 317 4.77 -14.23 16.85
CA THR A 317 5.38 -15.14 15.86
C THR A 317 5.06 -14.83 14.40
N VAL A 318 4.11 -13.94 14.10
CA VAL A 318 3.65 -13.72 12.74
C VAL A 318 4.74 -13.05 11.88
N LEU A 319 4.85 -13.50 10.62
CA LEU A 319 5.71 -12.90 9.63
C LEU A 319 4.97 -11.79 8.87
N MET A 320 5.69 -10.75 8.51
CA MET A 320 5.15 -9.61 7.76
C MET A 320 5.22 -9.90 6.26
N ASP A 321 4.28 -10.65 5.76
CA ASP A 321 4.06 -10.88 4.34
C ASP A 321 2.59 -11.16 4.02
N PHE A 322 2.28 -11.27 2.73
CA PHE A 322 0.90 -11.45 2.28
C PHE A 322 0.29 -12.74 2.82
N ASP A 323 0.98 -13.86 2.66
CA ASP A 323 0.41 -15.18 2.99
C ASP A 323 0.28 -15.39 4.49
N ALA A 324 1.30 -15.01 5.27
CA ALA A 324 1.27 -15.17 6.73
C ALA A 324 0.17 -14.34 7.39
N LEU A 325 -0.02 -13.11 6.94
CA LEU A 325 -1.05 -12.23 7.50
C LEU A 325 -2.46 -12.64 7.08
N ILE A 326 -2.63 -13.19 5.88
CA ILE A 326 -3.91 -13.81 5.49
C ILE A 326 -4.23 -15.00 6.40
N GLN A 327 -3.26 -15.86 6.69
CA GLN A 327 -3.44 -16.99 7.61
C GLN A 327 -3.77 -16.52 9.04
N ALA A 328 -3.27 -15.36 9.44
CA ALA A 328 -3.60 -14.73 10.73
C ALA A 328 -4.95 -13.99 10.71
N GLN A 329 -5.75 -14.12 9.66
CA GLN A 329 -7.05 -13.48 9.46
C GLN A 329 -6.96 -11.94 9.42
N THR A 330 -5.93 -11.44 8.80
CA THR A 330 -5.68 -10.01 8.56
C THR A 330 -5.05 -9.81 7.18
N GLY A 331 -4.26 -8.79 6.96
CA GLY A 331 -3.61 -8.55 5.69
C GLY A 331 -2.36 -7.69 5.82
N LEU A 332 -1.45 -7.82 4.86
CA LEU A 332 -0.29 -6.97 4.76
C LEU A 332 -0.67 -5.54 4.37
N GLY A 333 -1.69 -5.38 3.52
CA GLY A 333 -2.15 -4.08 3.05
C GLY A 333 -0.99 -3.21 2.56
N THR A 334 -0.90 -2.02 3.10
CA THR A 334 0.20 -1.07 2.83
C THR A 334 1.44 -1.30 3.70
N ALA A 335 1.44 -2.31 4.56
CA ALA A 335 2.47 -2.57 5.57
C ALA A 335 2.66 -1.42 6.58
N ALA A 336 1.57 -0.76 6.92
CA ALA A 336 1.53 0.29 7.94
C ALA A 336 1.06 -0.29 9.27
N LEU A 337 2.02 -0.51 10.17
CA LEU A 337 1.74 -1.03 11.51
C LEU A 337 1.27 0.09 12.42
N ILE A 338 0.12 -0.10 13.05
CA ILE A 338 -0.39 0.77 14.11
C ILE A 338 -0.37 -0.03 15.41
N VAL A 339 0.56 0.29 16.28
CA VAL A 339 0.80 -0.44 17.53
C VAL A 339 -0.02 0.18 18.65
N MET A 340 -0.79 -0.66 19.33
CA MET A 340 -1.65 -0.24 20.45
C MET A 340 -1.24 -0.97 21.72
N ASP A 341 -0.88 -0.22 22.77
CA ASP A 341 -0.56 -0.76 24.08
C ASP A 341 -1.81 -0.95 24.95
N LYS A 342 -1.62 -1.48 26.14
CA LYS A 342 -2.72 -1.77 27.08
C LYS A 342 -3.48 -0.53 27.59
N SER A 343 -2.96 0.68 27.38
CA SER A 343 -3.66 1.92 27.68
C SER A 343 -4.74 2.29 26.66
N THR A 344 -4.77 1.62 25.51
CA THR A 344 -5.69 1.93 24.42
C THR A 344 -7.11 1.46 24.71
N ASP A 345 -8.08 2.34 24.51
CA ASP A 345 -9.48 1.96 24.34
C ASP A 345 -9.68 1.45 22.90
N VAL A 346 -9.53 0.14 22.70
CA VAL A 346 -9.56 -0.46 21.37
C VAL A 346 -10.94 -0.35 20.71
N ILE A 347 -12.03 -0.36 21.48
CA ILE A 347 -13.38 -0.18 20.94
C ILE A 347 -13.50 1.22 20.32
N ARG A 348 -13.02 2.23 21.02
CA ARG A 348 -13.02 3.61 20.52
C ARG A 348 -12.08 3.77 19.32
N ALA A 349 -10.93 3.12 19.33
CA ALA A 349 -10.00 3.15 18.20
C ALA A 349 -10.67 2.65 16.92
N ILE A 350 -11.34 1.50 16.97
CA ILE A 350 -12.05 0.96 15.81
C ILE A 350 -13.26 1.82 15.44
N ALA A 351 -14.02 2.33 16.40
CA ALA A 351 -15.12 3.26 16.13
C ALA A 351 -14.64 4.49 15.34
N ARG A 352 -13.47 5.03 15.70
CA ARG A 352 -12.87 6.18 14.99
C ARG A 352 -12.49 5.83 13.54
N LEU A 353 -12.03 4.61 13.28
CA LEU A 353 -11.75 4.15 11.93
C LEU A 353 -13.03 4.01 11.09
N ILE A 354 -14.11 3.50 11.68
CA ILE A 354 -15.39 3.37 10.97
C ILE A 354 -15.98 4.76 10.67
N GLU A 355 -15.82 5.71 11.55
CA GLU A 355 -16.19 7.11 11.30
C GLU A 355 -15.42 7.69 10.10
N PHE A 356 -14.13 7.36 9.97
CA PHE A 356 -13.32 7.71 8.80
C PHE A 356 -13.92 7.11 7.52
N TYR A 357 -14.22 5.82 7.49
CA TYR A 357 -14.80 5.18 6.29
C TYR A 357 -16.18 5.71 5.95
N LYS A 358 -17.00 6.03 6.95
CA LYS A 358 -18.28 6.72 6.74
C LYS A 358 -18.06 8.04 6.01
N HIS A 359 -17.14 8.86 6.49
CA HIS A 359 -16.82 10.16 5.91
C HIS A 359 -16.29 10.05 4.49
N GLU A 360 -15.47 9.03 4.20
CA GLU A 360 -14.79 8.84 2.92
C GLU A 360 -15.57 8.01 1.89
N SER A 361 -16.71 7.46 2.26
CA SER A 361 -17.59 6.78 1.31
C SER A 361 -18.05 7.75 0.22
N CYS A 362 -17.91 7.34 -1.05
CA CYS A 362 -18.39 8.14 -2.18
C CYS A 362 -19.93 8.14 -2.33
N GLY A 363 -20.62 7.28 -1.58
CA GLY A 363 -22.08 7.18 -1.59
C GLY A 363 -22.69 6.50 -2.82
N GLN A 364 -21.88 5.91 -3.69
CA GLN A 364 -22.38 5.34 -4.95
C GLN A 364 -23.20 4.06 -4.74
N CYS A 365 -22.70 3.10 -3.95
CA CYS A 365 -23.40 1.83 -3.77
C CYS A 365 -24.07 1.74 -2.38
N THR A 366 -25.26 1.18 -2.34
CA THR A 366 -26.12 1.13 -1.15
C THR A 366 -25.45 0.45 0.05
N PRO A 367 -24.80 -0.72 -0.07
CA PRO A 367 -24.23 -1.37 1.12
C PRO A 367 -23.17 -0.52 1.82
N CYS A 368 -22.35 0.21 1.06
CA CYS A 368 -21.36 1.14 1.63
C CYS A 368 -22.02 2.40 2.18
N ARG A 369 -22.83 3.08 1.38
CA ARG A 369 -23.47 4.35 1.75
C ARG A 369 -24.27 4.23 3.04
N GLU A 370 -25.13 3.21 3.14
CA GLU A 370 -26.03 3.03 4.27
C GLU A 370 -25.43 2.13 5.36
N GLY A 371 -24.75 1.06 4.97
CA GLY A 371 -24.23 0.06 5.91
C GLY A 371 -23.07 0.56 6.76
N VAL A 372 -22.16 1.34 6.20
CA VAL A 372 -21.03 1.90 6.94
C VAL A 372 -21.53 2.96 7.95
N ASP A 373 -22.53 3.76 7.59
CA ASP A 373 -23.17 4.70 8.52
C ASP A 373 -23.84 3.95 9.69
N TRP A 374 -24.55 2.88 9.37
CA TRP A 374 -25.17 2.04 10.39
C TRP A 374 -24.14 1.44 11.35
N MET A 375 -23.05 0.84 10.83
CA MET A 375 -21.96 0.34 11.66
C MET A 375 -21.34 1.44 12.52
N ASN A 376 -21.16 2.64 11.98
CA ASN A 376 -20.63 3.77 12.72
C ASN A 376 -21.49 4.14 13.92
N ASN A 377 -22.81 4.23 13.75
CA ASN A 377 -23.74 4.54 14.82
C ASN A 377 -23.71 3.47 15.91
N MET A 378 -23.68 2.19 15.55
CA MET A 378 -23.57 1.09 16.51
C MET A 378 -22.23 1.11 17.25
N MET A 379 -21.11 1.34 16.56
CA MET A 379 -19.78 1.37 17.18
C MET A 379 -19.68 2.47 18.26
N TRP A 380 -20.21 3.65 18.02
CA TRP A 380 -20.18 4.71 19.02
C TRP A 380 -21.08 4.42 20.22
N ARG A 381 -22.14 3.65 20.05
CA ARG A 381 -22.94 3.13 21.16
C ARG A 381 -22.14 2.08 21.96
N PHE A 382 -21.38 1.20 21.31
CA PHE A 382 -20.48 0.27 22.01
C PHE A 382 -19.37 1.01 22.78
N VAL A 383 -18.85 2.11 22.27
CA VAL A 383 -17.88 2.96 22.99
C VAL A 383 -18.44 3.42 24.33
N LYS A 384 -19.71 3.82 24.35
CA LYS A 384 -20.40 4.22 25.58
C LYS A 384 -20.83 3.02 26.45
N GLY A 385 -21.05 1.87 25.85
CA GLY A 385 -21.64 0.70 26.44
C GLY A 385 -23.18 0.69 26.40
N ASP A 386 -23.81 1.70 25.81
CA ASP A 386 -25.25 1.83 25.63
C ASP A 386 -25.75 0.96 24.48
N ALA A 387 -25.66 -0.34 24.66
CA ALA A 387 -26.04 -1.35 23.68
C ALA A 387 -26.49 -2.63 24.36
N GLN A 388 -27.03 -3.56 23.56
CA GLN A 388 -27.36 -4.92 24.00
C GLN A 388 -26.27 -5.89 23.48
N SER A 389 -26.01 -6.97 24.23
CA SER A 389 -25.01 -7.98 23.79
C SER A 389 -25.36 -8.61 22.44
N ALA A 390 -26.65 -8.77 22.14
CA ALA A 390 -27.10 -9.26 20.82
C ALA A 390 -26.74 -8.33 19.67
N GLU A 391 -26.50 -7.05 19.91
CA GLU A 391 -26.10 -6.10 18.88
C GLU A 391 -24.67 -6.34 18.39
N ILE A 392 -23.84 -7.05 19.15
CA ILE A 392 -22.51 -7.49 18.71
C ILE A 392 -22.63 -8.46 17.53
N ASP A 393 -23.53 -9.44 17.63
CA ASP A 393 -23.82 -10.36 16.53
C ASP A 393 -24.48 -9.62 15.35
N MET A 394 -25.33 -8.65 15.65
CA MET A 394 -25.99 -7.83 14.63
C MET A 394 -25.00 -7.02 13.79
N ILE A 395 -24.02 -6.35 14.41
CA ILE A 395 -23.02 -5.58 13.67
C ILE A 395 -22.08 -6.51 12.87
N TRP A 396 -21.80 -7.71 13.40
CA TRP A 396 -21.07 -8.73 12.65
C TRP A 396 -21.82 -9.09 11.37
N GLU A 397 -23.11 -9.38 11.45
CA GLU A 397 -23.93 -9.71 10.28
C GLU A 397 -24.00 -8.54 9.29
N ILE A 398 -24.16 -7.31 9.77
CA ILE A 398 -24.14 -6.12 8.92
C ILE A 398 -22.81 -6.02 8.17
N SER A 399 -21.69 -6.25 8.85
CA SER A 399 -20.38 -6.23 8.22
C SER A 399 -20.24 -7.24 7.09
N LYS A 400 -20.86 -8.42 7.23
CA LYS A 400 -20.89 -9.47 6.22
C LYS A 400 -21.78 -9.14 5.01
N GLN A 401 -22.79 -8.31 5.20
CA GLN A 401 -23.63 -7.81 4.11
C GLN A 401 -22.97 -6.64 3.33
N ILE A 402 -21.97 -6.00 3.92
CA ILE A 402 -21.16 -4.97 3.24
C ILE A 402 -19.99 -5.60 2.50
N GLU A 403 -19.22 -6.45 3.18
CA GLU A 403 -18.08 -7.18 2.62
C GLU A 403 -18.48 -7.97 1.38
N GLY A 404 -17.78 -7.73 0.28
CA GLY A 404 -18.04 -8.43 -0.99
C GLY A 404 -19.29 -7.98 -1.76
N HIS A 405 -20.03 -6.98 -1.26
CA HIS A 405 -21.30 -6.51 -1.88
C HIS A 405 -21.21 -5.05 -2.36
N THR A 406 -20.02 -4.49 -2.39
CA THR A 406 -19.77 -3.10 -2.80
C THR A 406 -19.02 -3.02 -4.12
N ILE A 407 -19.13 -1.89 -4.81
CA ILE A 407 -18.46 -1.68 -6.10
C ILE A 407 -16.93 -1.65 -5.99
N CYS A 408 -16.41 -1.26 -4.81
CA CYS A 408 -14.97 -1.18 -4.54
C CYS A 408 -14.65 -1.69 -3.13
N ALA A 409 -13.36 -1.85 -2.86
CA ALA A 409 -12.86 -2.40 -1.59
C ALA A 409 -12.99 -1.45 -0.38
N LEU A 410 -13.53 -0.23 -0.54
CA LEU A 410 -13.77 0.64 0.61
C LEU A 410 -14.76 -0.01 1.59
N GLY A 411 -15.79 -0.67 1.08
CA GLY A 411 -16.74 -1.42 1.91
C GLY A 411 -16.07 -2.53 2.72
N ASP A 412 -15.19 -3.30 2.08
CA ASP A 412 -14.40 -4.34 2.75
C ASP A 412 -13.49 -3.72 3.82
N GLY A 413 -12.81 -2.63 3.47
CA GLY A 413 -11.94 -1.90 4.38
C GLY A 413 -12.65 -1.32 5.61
N ALA A 414 -13.94 -1.03 5.50
CA ALA A 414 -14.78 -0.62 6.63
C ALA A 414 -15.27 -1.83 7.47
N ALA A 415 -15.59 -2.94 6.82
CA ALA A 415 -16.11 -4.13 7.48
C ALA A 415 -15.04 -4.89 8.28
N TRP A 416 -13.84 -5.04 7.75
CA TRP A 416 -12.76 -5.84 8.34
C TRP A 416 -12.28 -5.36 9.72
N PRO A 417 -12.11 -4.06 9.99
CA PRO A 417 -11.75 -3.60 11.33
C PRO A 417 -12.75 -3.99 12.41
N VAL A 418 -14.04 -3.92 12.11
CA VAL A 418 -15.12 -4.35 13.02
C VAL A 418 -15.04 -5.85 13.28
N GLN A 419 -14.82 -6.64 12.25
CA GLN A 419 -14.69 -8.10 12.38
C GLN A 419 -13.47 -8.49 13.23
N GLY A 420 -12.34 -7.83 13.04
CA GLY A 420 -11.15 -8.04 13.86
C GLY A 420 -11.36 -7.70 15.34
N LEU A 421 -12.04 -6.60 15.61
CA LEU A 421 -12.39 -6.21 16.97
C LEU A 421 -13.26 -7.28 17.65
N ILE A 422 -14.32 -7.72 17.00
CA ILE A 422 -15.24 -8.73 17.55
C ILE A 422 -14.52 -10.06 17.76
N ARG A 423 -13.74 -10.50 16.77
CA ARG A 423 -13.00 -11.76 16.82
C ARG A 423 -12.10 -11.87 18.06
N HIS A 424 -11.42 -10.80 18.43
CA HIS A 424 -10.39 -10.80 19.46
C HIS A 424 -10.75 -10.10 20.75
N PHE A 425 -11.75 -9.20 20.74
CA PHE A 425 -12.10 -8.36 21.89
C PHE A 425 -13.59 -8.34 22.22
N ARG A 426 -14.37 -9.32 21.78
CA ARG A 426 -15.78 -9.48 22.13
C ARG A 426 -16.01 -9.41 23.64
N PRO A 427 -15.24 -10.12 24.50
CA PRO A 427 -15.43 -10.06 25.97
C PRO A 427 -15.30 -8.62 26.51
N LEU A 428 -14.42 -7.81 25.96
CA LEU A 428 -14.27 -6.41 26.36
C LEU A 428 -15.52 -5.58 26.01
N MET A 429 -16.11 -5.83 24.85
CA MET A 429 -17.36 -5.18 24.43
C MET A 429 -18.51 -5.55 25.36
N GLU A 430 -18.65 -6.83 25.70
CA GLU A 430 -19.67 -7.34 26.63
C GLU A 430 -19.50 -6.78 28.03
N SER A 431 -18.26 -6.69 28.52
CA SER A 431 -17.95 -6.08 29.82
C SER A 431 -18.37 -4.62 29.87
N ARG A 432 -18.08 -3.84 28.84
CA ARG A 432 -18.45 -2.42 28.76
C ARG A 432 -19.97 -2.22 28.77
N ILE A 433 -20.70 -3.09 28.08
CA ILE A 433 -22.17 -3.10 28.10
C ILE A 433 -22.71 -3.37 29.54
N ALA A 434 -22.14 -4.37 30.21
CA ALA A 434 -22.50 -4.72 31.57
C ALA A 434 -22.23 -3.57 32.56
N ASP A 435 -21.06 -2.94 32.47
CA ASP A 435 -20.67 -1.80 33.30
C ASP A 435 -21.61 -0.60 33.11
N PHE A 436 -22.02 -0.33 31.88
CA PHE A 436 -22.97 0.75 31.59
C PHE A 436 -24.33 0.47 32.23
N LYS A 437 -24.85 -0.75 32.10
CA LYS A 437 -26.14 -1.15 32.72
C LYS A 437 -26.13 -1.01 34.25
N GLN A 438 -25.04 -1.45 34.90
CA GLN A 438 -24.88 -1.29 36.34
C GLN A 438 -24.88 0.17 36.77
N LYS A 439 -24.15 1.03 36.03
CA LYS A 439 -24.15 2.48 36.33
C LYS A 439 -25.50 3.14 36.12
N GLN A 440 -26.30 2.69 35.16
CA GLN A 440 -27.66 3.17 34.97
C GLN A 440 -28.58 2.77 36.13
N GLN A 441 -28.49 1.51 36.56
CA GLN A 441 -29.27 1.00 37.71
C GLN A 441 -28.93 1.72 39.03
N ALA A 442 -27.65 2.07 39.23
CA ALA A 442 -27.21 2.80 40.42
C ALA A 442 -27.66 4.29 40.45
N ARG A 443 -28.11 4.83 39.32
CA ARG A 443 -28.61 6.22 39.20
C ARG A 443 -30.13 6.33 39.23
N ALA A 444 -30.82 5.23 39.02
CA ALA A 444 -32.28 5.12 39.10
C ALA A 444 -32.72 4.80 40.53
#